data_f7ef2a3ebd00a682aa6f95d29c279ca2
#
_entry.id   f7ef2a3ebd00a682aa6f95d29c279ca2
#
_cell.length_a   1.000
_cell.length_b   1.000
_cell.length_c   1.000
_cell.angle_alpha   90.00
_cell.angle_beta   90.00
_cell.angle_gamma   90.00
#
_symmetry.space_group_name_H-M   'P 1'
#
loop_
_entity.id
_entity.type
_entity.pdbx_description
1 polymer ?
#
loop_
_entity_poly.entity_id
_entity_poly.type
_entity_poly.pdbx_seq_one_letter_code
_entity_poly.pdbx_strand_id
1 'polypeptide(L)'
;MPPQPKAPKPAELLRPRLDEQINMSHALVRLAALMDWDKIERSFAAHFTSWRGRPALPPRLVAGLLYLQHANDASDEAVVATWLENPYWQYFCGETVLQTELPIDSSSLTRWRKRIGEEGVETLLAVTIEAAHAAGLIKKASLNRVIVDTTVMPKAIAYPTDSRLLEKSRQHLVRLADEHNLQLRQNYNREVPRMAAQIGRYAHARQFKRMRKALKALRSRVGRVHREVTRKLHQLPEQVQLKARELLHRVGRILTQKPKDRGKLYALHAPEVECISKGKARTPYEFGVKVSLATTLTEGLVVGMRSMPGNPYDGHTLAETVEQVSILTDHNPKTVIVDKGYRGVELGGVQILRSGQRRGVTKTLKAMIKRRSAIEPAIGHMKTDGRLSRNPLKGALGDALHAVLCGAGHNIRLLINKLKSNGVTAPAYA
;
A
#
# COMPACT_ATOMS: atom_id res chain seq x y z
N MET A 1 -24.32 8.30 7.70
CA MET A 1 -24.65 8.83 9.04
C MET A 1 -23.37 8.88 9.85
N PRO A 2 -23.09 9.96 10.58
CA PRO A 2 -21.90 10.04 11.44
C PRO A 2 -21.83 8.90 12.46
N PRO A 3 -20.64 8.56 12.97
CA PRO A 3 -20.51 7.64 14.07
C PRO A 3 -21.31 8.11 15.27
N GLN A 4 -21.98 7.21 15.93
CA GLN A 4 -22.69 7.50 17.20
C GLN A 4 -21.97 6.80 18.35
N PRO A 5 -21.91 7.40 19.53
CA PRO A 5 -21.45 6.70 20.73
C PRO A 5 -22.23 5.40 20.89
N LYS A 6 -21.52 4.28 21.05
CA LYS A 6 -22.14 2.99 21.29
C LYS A 6 -22.68 2.99 22.73
N ALA A 7 -24.00 3.04 22.88
CA ALA A 7 -24.59 2.85 24.20
C ALA A 7 -24.22 1.45 24.71
N PRO A 8 -23.75 1.31 25.95
CA PRO A 8 -23.45 0.01 26.52
C PRO A 8 -24.72 -0.86 26.50
N LYS A 9 -24.59 -2.08 26.02
CA LYS A 9 -25.69 -3.05 26.08
C LYS A 9 -25.89 -3.43 27.56
N PRO A 10 -27.14 -3.71 28.04
CA PRO A 10 -27.40 -4.09 29.43
C PRO A 10 -26.50 -5.24 29.91
N ALA A 11 -26.21 -6.22 29.07
CA ALA A 11 -25.28 -7.31 29.36
C ALA A 11 -23.80 -6.88 29.49
N GLU A 12 -23.42 -5.72 28.97
CA GLU A 12 -22.05 -5.18 29.08
C GLU A 12 -21.80 -4.48 30.40
N LEU A 13 -22.84 -4.00 31.10
CA LEU A 13 -22.75 -3.36 32.42
C LEU A 13 -22.25 -4.30 33.52
N LEU A 14 -22.45 -5.60 33.36
CA LEU A 14 -22.03 -6.63 34.33
C LEU A 14 -20.73 -7.32 33.93
N ARG A 15 -20.14 -6.97 32.79
CA ARG A 15 -18.84 -7.54 32.31
C ARG A 15 -17.68 -6.75 32.93
N PRO A 16 -16.62 -7.43 33.40
CA PRO A 16 -15.42 -6.74 33.85
C PRO A 16 -14.79 -5.95 32.70
N ARG A 17 -14.23 -4.79 33.02
CA ARG A 17 -13.60 -3.90 32.04
C ARG A 17 -12.29 -4.49 31.54
N LEU A 18 -11.91 -4.17 30.30
CA LEU A 18 -10.63 -4.62 29.71
C LEU A 18 -9.43 -4.08 30.51
N ASP A 19 -9.49 -2.85 31.02
CA ASP A 19 -8.42 -2.24 31.80
C ASP A 19 -8.19 -2.94 33.17
N GLU A 20 -9.17 -3.70 33.68
CA GLU A 20 -9.05 -4.55 34.85
C GLU A 20 -8.52 -5.96 34.56
N GLN A 21 -8.62 -6.39 33.29
CA GLN A 21 -8.26 -7.75 32.84
C GLN A 21 -6.89 -7.85 32.15
N ILE A 22 -6.40 -6.77 31.56
CA ILE A 22 -5.17 -6.75 30.80
C ILE A 22 -4.04 -6.03 31.54
N ASN A 23 -2.81 -6.33 31.17
CA ASN A 23 -1.66 -5.62 31.72
C ASN A 23 -1.56 -4.20 31.16
N MET A 24 -1.87 -3.19 31.96
CA MET A 24 -1.84 -1.78 31.60
C MET A 24 -0.44 -1.24 31.29
N SER A 25 0.63 -1.94 31.68
CA SER A 25 2.01 -1.61 31.31
C SER A 25 2.41 -2.14 29.90
N HIS A 26 1.53 -2.91 29.25
CA HIS A 26 1.80 -3.46 27.93
C HIS A 26 2.03 -2.35 26.88
N ALA A 27 3.01 -2.54 26.01
CA ALA A 27 3.42 -1.51 25.05
C ALA A 27 2.27 -0.99 24.17
N LEU A 28 1.35 -1.86 23.75
CA LEU A 28 0.20 -1.45 22.94
C LEU A 28 -0.82 -0.62 23.71
N VAL A 29 -1.00 -0.89 25.00
CA VAL A 29 -1.86 -0.09 25.89
C VAL A 29 -1.26 1.31 26.09
N ARG A 30 0.04 1.37 26.38
CA ARG A 30 0.77 2.64 26.49
C ARG A 30 0.74 3.44 25.18
N LEU A 31 0.84 2.75 24.03
CA LEU A 31 0.71 3.40 22.74
C LEU A 31 -0.70 3.96 22.53
N ALA A 32 -1.74 3.24 22.94
CA ALA A 32 -3.12 3.74 22.85
C ALA A 32 -3.34 5.07 23.59
N ALA A 33 -2.63 5.27 24.72
CA ALA A 33 -2.69 6.51 25.47
C ALA A 33 -1.90 7.67 24.85
N LEU A 34 -0.94 7.38 23.95
CA LEU A 34 -0.12 8.39 23.25
C LEU A 34 -0.72 8.85 21.90
N MET A 35 -1.69 8.10 21.38
CA MET A 35 -2.32 8.42 20.09
C MET A 35 -3.39 9.49 20.25
N ASP A 36 -3.38 10.52 19.41
CA ASP A 36 -4.46 11.51 19.33
C ASP A 36 -5.66 10.94 18.54
N TRP A 37 -6.51 10.21 19.26
CA TRP A 37 -7.73 9.62 18.70
C TRP A 37 -8.75 10.68 18.32
N ASP A 38 -8.82 11.80 19.04
CA ASP A 38 -9.76 12.90 18.75
C ASP A 38 -9.44 13.56 17.40
N LYS A 39 -8.15 13.70 17.06
CA LYS A 39 -7.73 14.19 15.73
C LYS A 39 -8.19 13.23 14.62
N ILE A 40 -8.06 11.92 14.84
CA ILE A 40 -8.54 10.91 13.89
C ILE A 40 -10.07 10.97 13.77
N GLU A 41 -10.79 11.09 14.87
CA GLU A 41 -12.25 11.17 14.87
C GLU A 41 -12.75 12.40 14.12
N ARG A 42 -12.16 13.56 14.37
CA ARG A 42 -12.49 14.80 13.63
C ARG A 42 -12.20 14.66 12.12
N SER A 43 -11.04 14.14 11.75
CA SER A 43 -10.68 13.93 10.34
C SER A 43 -11.66 12.98 9.66
N PHE A 44 -11.99 11.86 10.29
CA PHE A 44 -12.90 10.88 9.70
C PHE A 44 -14.35 11.35 9.66
N ALA A 45 -14.79 12.12 10.68
CA ALA A 45 -16.16 12.66 10.75
C ALA A 45 -16.51 13.52 9.53
N ALA A 46 -15.54 14.28 8.98
CA ALA A 46 -15.73 15.11 7.80
C ALA A 46 -16.21 14.33 6.56
N HIS A 47 -15.93 13.03 6.49
CA HIS A 47 -16.34 12.17 5.38
C HIS A 47 -17.76 11.59 5.51
N PHE A 48 -18.51 11.93 6.58
CA PHE A 48 -19.88 11.47 6.83
C PHE A 48 -20.88 12.61 6.78
N THR A 49 -21.33 12.94 5.58
CA THR A 49 -22.25 14.07 5.33
C THR A 49 -23.73 13.67 5.41
N SER A 50 -24.07 12.39 5.31
CA SER A 50 -25.46 11.93 5.31
C SER A 50 -25.95 11.56 6.72
N TRP A 51 -27.10 12.07 7.11
CA TRP A 51 -27.79 11.74 8.35
C TRP A 51 -28.75 10.53 8.21
N ARG A 52 -28.82 9.92 7.02
CA ARG A 52 -29.67 8.76 6.74
C ARG A 52 -28.84 7.47 6.65
N GLY A 53 -29.42 6.38 7.08
CA GLY A 53 -28.83 5.03 7.01
C GLY A 53 -28.26 4.54 8.36
N ARG A 54 -27.52 3.41 8.33
CA ARG A 54 -26.86 2.85 9.50
C ARG A 54 -25.73 3.79 9.97
N PRO A 55 -25.61 4.04 11.30
CA PRO A 55 -24.46 4.76 11.85
C PRO A 55 -23.13 4.16 11.41
N ALA A 56 -22.16 5.02 11.15
CA ALA A 56 -20.82 4.57 10.82
C ALA A 56 -20.17 3.89 12.03
N LEU A 57 -19.22 3.00 11.73
CA LEU A 57 -18.38 2.39 12.76
C LEU A 57 -17.53 3.46 13.47
N PRO A 58 -17.14 3.26 14.73
CA PRO A 58 -16.26 4.18 15.45
C PRO A 58 -14.94 4.39 14.66
N PRO A 59 -14.51 5.64 14.42
CA PRO A 59 -13.27 5.93 13.71
C PRO A 59 -12.04 5.28 14.36
N ARG A 60 -11.98 5.27 15.70
CA ARG A 60 -10.90 4.63 16.44
C ARG A 60 -10.80 3.12 16.17
N LEU A 61 -11.93 2.42 16.03
CA LEU A 61 -11.93 1.00 15.65
C LEU A 61 -11.28 0.80 14.28
N VAL A 62 -11.70 1.59 13.28
CA VAL A 62 -11.20 1.44 11.91
C VAL A 62 -9.73 1.85 11.81
N ALA A 63 -9.34 2.97 12.40
CA ALA A 63 -7.95 3.43 12.43
C ALA A 63 -7.05 2.42 13.16
N GLY A 64 -7.48 1.91 14.31
CA GLY A 64 -6.78 0.89 15.05
C GLY A 64 -6.55 -0.39 14.25
N LEU A 65 -7.58 -0.88 13.55
CA LEU A 65 -7.44 -2.03 12.65
C LEU A 65 -6.47 -1.75 11.49
N LEU A 66 -6.50 -0.56 10.88
CA LEU A 66 -5.57 -0.20 9.80
C LEU A 66 -4.11 -0.12 10.29
N TYR A 67 -3.86 0.43 11.48
CA TYR A 67 -2.54 0.44 12.10
C TYR A 67 -2.03 -0.97 12.39
N LEU A 68 -2.85 -1.79 13.08
CA LEU A 68 -2.49 -3.15 13.44
C LEU A 68 -2.26 -4.03 12.21
N GLN A 69 -3.07 -3.84 11.16
CA GLN A 69 -2.93 -4.53 9.89
C GLN A 69 -1.55 -4.28 9.25
N HIS A 70 -1.15 -3.01 9.13
CA HIS A 70 0.11 -2.65 8.48
C HIS A 70 1.33 -2.82 9.39
N ALA A 71 1.13 -2.86 10.69
CA ALA A 71 2.18 -3.19 11.65
C ALA A 71 2.51 -4.69 11.71
N ASN A 72 1.56 -5.56 11.38
CA ASN A 72 1.69 -7.02 11.52
C ASN A 72 1.55 -7.79 10.19
N ASP A 73 1.68 -7.14 9.04
CA ASP A 73 1.50 -7.73 7.70
C ASP A 73 0.21 -8.56 7.53
N ALA A 74 -0.87 -8.18 8.21
CA ALA A 74 -2.12 -8.94 8.21
C ALA A 74 -3.02 -8.61 7.01
N SER A 75 -3.77 -9.59 6.49
CA SER A 75 -4.84 -9.33 5.50
C SER A 75 -6.05 -8.65 6.15
N ASP A 76 -7.04 -8.22 5.34
CA ASP A 76 -8.28 -7.63 5.88
C ASP A 76 -9.05 -8.65 6.75
N GLU A 77 -9.04 -9.91 6.36
CA GLU A 77 -9.63 -11.02 7.09
C GLU A 77 -8.83 -11.34 8.36
N ALA A 78 -7.50 -11.44 8.24
CA ALA A 78 -6.64 -11.81 9.35
C ALA A 78 -6.65 -10.76 10.47
N VAL A 79 -6.64 -9.45 10.13
CA VAL A 79 -6.65 -8.40 11.17
C VAL A 79 -7.93 -8.42 11.98
N VAL A 80 -9.09 -8.67 11.34
CA VAL A 80 -10.39 -8.73 12.02
C VAL A 80 -10.48 -9.99 12.88
N ALA A 81 -10.01 -11.14 12.38
CA ALA A 81 -9.97 -12.40 13.13
C ALA A 81 -9.05 -12.29 14.36
N THR A 82 -7.82 -11.80 14.17
CA THR A 82 -6.87 -11.63 15.31
C THR A 82 -7.36 -10.62 16.33
N TRP A 83 -8.08 -9.57 15.90
CA TRP A 83 -8.68 -8.61 16.82
C TRP A 83 -9.66 -9.30 17.79
N LEU A 84 -10.47 -10.24 17.31
CA LEU A 84 -11.42 -10.97 18.14
C LEU A 84 -10.73 -11.80 19.23
N GLU A 85 -9.56 -12.36 18.95
CA GLU A 85 -8.80 -13.22 19.84
C GLU A 85 -7.86 -12.46 20.78
N ASN A 86 -7.63 -11.17 20.52
CA ASN A 86 -6.60 -10.39 21.22
C ASN A 86 -7.20 -9.21 22.00
N PRO A 87 -7.29 -9.29 23.34
CA PRO A 87 -7.86 -8.23 24.17
C PRO A 87 -7.06 -6.92 24.13
N TYR A 88 -5.74 -6.97 23.92
CA TYR A 88 -4.91 -5.77 23.73
C TYR A 88 -5.23 -5.04 22.42
N TRP A 89 -5.57 -5.79 21.35
CA TRP A 89 -6.00 -5.20 20.09
C TRP A 89 -7.37 -4.55 20.23
N GLN A 90 -8.29 -5.19 20.98
CA GLN A 90 -9.60 -4.63 21.27
C GLN A 90 -9.48 -3.33 22.07
N TYR A 91 -8.65 -3.32 23.13
CA TYR A 91 -8.39 -2.12 23.92
C TYR A 91 -7.77 -0.99 23.09
N PHE A 92 -6.78 -1.29 22.25
CA PHE A 92 -6.17 -0.32 21.34
C PHE A 92 -7.21 0.30 20.39
N CYS A 93 -8.11 -0.51 19.89
CA CYS A 93 -9.21 -0.09 19.01
C CYS A 93 -10.38 0.59 19.75
N GLY A 94 -10.31 0.76 21.07
CA GLY A 94 -11.26 1.56 21.87
C GLY A 94 -12.39 0.76 22.51
N GLU A 95 -12.31 -0.57 22.56
CA GLU A 95 -13.28 -1.36 23.32
C GLU A 95 -12.97 -1.26 24.83
N THR A 96 -14.03 -1.17 25.60
CA THR A 96 -13.95 -1.09 27.08
C THR A 96 -14.20 -2.42 27.77
N VAL A 97 -14.90 -3.33 27.08
CA VAL A 97 -15.20 -4.69 27.53
C VAL A 97 -14.83 -5.68 26.45
N LEU A 98 -14.48 -6.91 26.83
CA LEU A 98 -14.11 -7.96 25.89
C LEU A 98 -15.27 -8.27 24.91
N GLN A 99 -15.02 -8.15 23.63
CA GLN A 99 -15.97 -8.47 22.58
C GLN A 99 -15.75 -9.92 22.11
N THR A 100 -16.83 -10.63 21.86
CA THR A 100 -16.85 -12.03 21.45
C THR A 100 -17.38 -12.23 20.02
N GLU A 101 -17.72 -11.14 19.35
CA GLU A 101 -18.17 -11.11 17.96
C GLU A 101 -17.27 -10.25 17.12
N LEU A 102 -17.19 -10.53 15.81
CA LEU A 102 -16.40 -9.73 14.88
C LEU A 102 -16.91 -8.27 14.87
N PRO A 103 -16.01 -7.29 14.96
CA PRO A 103 -16.41 -5.88 15.03
C PRO A 103 -16.98 -5.36 13.71
N ILE A 104 -16.48 -5.92 12.60
CA ILE A 104 -16.84 -5.53 11.23
C ILE A 104 -16.66 -6.72 10.28
N ASP A 105 -17.33 -6.65 9.13
CA ASP A 105 -16.97 -7.45 7.96
C ASP A 105 -15.67 -6.95 7.34
N SER A 106 -14.74 -7.84 6.96
CA SER A 106 -13.43 -7.48 6.41
C SER A 106 -13.51 -6.56 5.18
N SER A 107 -14.55 -6.74 4.33
CA SER A 107 -14.79 -5.89 3.17
C SER A 107 -15.07 -4.42 3.53
N SER A 108 -15.49 -4.14 4.77
CA SER A 108 -15.72 -2.79 5.25
C SER A 108 -14.44 -1.96 5.31
N LEU A 109 -13.27 -2.57 5.58
CA LEU A 109 -11.98 -1.88 5.54
C LEU A 109 -11.68 -1.30 4.16
N THR A 110 -12.03 -2.04 3.09
CA THR A 110 -11.89 -1.53 1.72
C THR A 110 -12.78 -0.32 1.46
N ARG A 111 -14.04 -0.31 1.98
CA ARG A 111 -14.96 0.83 1.84
C ARG A 111 -14.48 2.04 2.64
N TRP A 112 -13.98 1.81 3.84
CA TRP A 112 -13.43 2.86 4.70
C TRP A 112 -12.20 3.51 4.09
N ARG A 113 -11.21 2.73 3.61
CA ARG A 113 -10.03 3.29 2.93
C ARG A 113 -10.43 4.21 1.78
N LYS A 114 -11.39 3.80 0.94
CA LYS A 114 -11.88 4.64 -0.15
C LYS A 114 -12.58 5.91 0.32
N ARG A 115 -13.27 5.84 1.45
CA ARG A 115 -14.03 6.97 2.00
C ARG A 115 -13.12 8.01 2.63
N ILE A 116 -12.18 7.60 3.47
CA ILE A 116 -11.23 8.53 4.11
C ILE A 116 -10.20 9.11 3.12
N GLY A 117 -9.96 8.43 1.99
CA GLY A 117 -9.08 8.94 0.94
C GLY A 117 -7.65 9.16 1.40
N GLU A 118 -6.92 9.96 0.63
CA GLU A 118 -5.51 10.27 0.91
C GLU A 118 -5.38 11.13 2.18
N GLU A 119 -6.22 12.12 2.37
CA GLU A 119 -6.22 13.01 3.53
C GLU A 119 -6.38 12.23 4.85
N GLY A 120 -7.33 11.28 4.89
CA GLY A 120 -7.54 10.47 6.09
C GLY A 120 -6.36 9.56 6.43
N VAL A 121 -5.69 8.96 5.43
CA VAL A 121 -4.50 8.13 5.71
C VAL A 121 -3.27 8.97 6.03
N GLU A 122 -3.14 10.18 5.49
CA GLU A 122 -2.10 11.14 5.88
C GLU A 122 -2.30 11.59 7.33
N THR A 123 -3.54 11.82 7.77
CA THR A 123 -3.85 12.06 9.19
C THR A 123 -3.39 10.89 10.06
N LEU A 124 -3.61 9.64 9.63
CA LEU A 124 -3.10 8.47 10.37
C LEU A 124 -1.56 8.50 10.47
N LEU A 125 -0.85 8.83 9.42
CA LEU A 125 0.61 8.93 9.47
C LEU A 125 1.06 10.08 10.41
N ALA A 126 0.43 11.26 10.31
CA ALA A 126 0.74 12.42 11.16
C ALA A 126 0.57 12.08 12.66
N VAL A 127 -0.52 11.42 13.05
CA VAL A 127 -0.75 11.00 14.44
C VAL A 127 0.34 10.05 14.94
N THR A 128 0.90 9.18 14.09
CA THR A 128 2.05 8.34 14.52
C THR A 128 3.33 9.15 14.76
N ILE A 129 3.53 10.25 14.02
CA ILE A 129 4.68 11.15 14.20
C ILE A 129 4.54 11.94 15.52
N GLU A 130 3.34 12.42 15.82
CA GLU A 130 3.02 13.11 17.08
C GLU A 130 3.19 12.16 18.26
N ALA A 131 2.68 10.94 18.17
CA ALA A 131 2.86 9.90 19.19
C ALA A 131 4.36 9.57 19.39
N ALA A 132 5.17 9.56 18.34
CA ALA A 132 6.61 9.36 18.44
C ALA A 132 7.31 10.49 19.19
N HIS A 133 6.86 11.72 19.01
CA HIS A 133 7.33 12.86 19.79
C HIS A 133 6.92 12.74 21.26
N ALA A 134 5.66 12.43 21.55
CA ALA A 134 5.15 12.25 22.90
C ALA A 134 5.82 11.07 23.65
N ALA A 135 6.16 9.99 22.91
CA ALA A 135 6.92 8.85 23.46
C ALA A 135 8.42 9.15 23.70
N GLY A 136 8.91 10.33 23.30
CA GLY A 136 10.34 10.66 23.35
C GLY A 136 11.19 9.83 22.37
N LEU A 137 10.59 9.27 21.33
CA LEU A 137 11.32 8.56 20.27
C LEU A 137 12.05 9.55 19.37
N ILE A 138 11.41 10.67 19.04
CA ILE A 138 11.98 11.78 18.27
C ILE A 138 11.90 13.10 19.05
N LYS A 139 12.79 14.05 18.68
CA LYS A 139 12.75 15.45 19.14
C LYS A 139 12.36 16.33 17.95
N LYS A 140 11.90 17.57 18.19
CA LYS A 140 11.65 18.54 17.09
C LYS A 140 12.90 18.74 16.22
N ALA A 141 14.09 18.72 16.81
CA ALA A 141 15.37 18.80 16.08
C ALA A 141 15.62 17.62 15.12
N SER A 142 15.03 16.45 15.37
CA SER A 142 15.13 15.28 14.48
C SER A 142 14.50 15.55 13.11
N LEU A 143 13.45 16.39 13.06
CA LEU A 143 12.75 16.79 11.84
C LEU A 143 13.54 17.73 10.94
N ASN A 144 14.58 18.41 11.47
CA ASN A 144 15.46 19.26 10.67
C ASN A 144 16.26 18.50 9.61
N ARG A 145 16.43 17.19 9.76
CA ARG A 145 17.31 16.37 8.92
C ARG A 145 16.60 15.10 8.53
N VAL A 146 16.27 14.97 7.26
CA VAL A 146 15.56 13.80 6.74
C VAL A 146 16.39 13.11 5.65
N ILE A 147 16.25 11.81 5.56
CA ILE A 147 16.77 11.01 4.45
C ILE A 147 15.60 10.75 3.51
N VAL A 148 15.78 11.00 2.22
CA VAL A 148 14.77 10.68 1.19
C VAL A 148 15.35 9.67 0.22
N ASP A 149 14.55 8.64 -0.07
CA ASP A 149 14.89 7.60 -1.06
C ASP A 149 13.62 7.10 -1.76
N THR A 150 13.79 6.41 -2.89
CA THR A 150 12.68 5.76 -3.60
C THR A 150 12.79 4.25 -3.55
N THR A 151 11.64 3.60 -3.47
CA THR A 151 11.55 2.16 -3.61
C THR A 151 10.41 1.77 -4.54
N VAL A 152 10.37 0.52 -4.99
CA VAL A 152 9.20 -0.03 -5.68
C VAL A 152 8.30 -0.72 -4.67
N MET A 153 7.01 -0.40 -4.73
CA MET A 153 5.93 -1.11 -4.06
C MET A 153 5.28 -2.05 -5.07
N PRO A 154 5.59 -3.35 -5.03
CA PRO A 154 5.03 -4.31 -5.97
C PRO A 154 3.53 -4.46 -5.80
N LYS A 155 2.82 -4.54 -6.93
CA LYS A 155 1.39 -4.86 -6.95
C LYS A 155 1.17 -6.36 -6.74
N ALA A 156 0.09 -6.73 -6.08
CA ALA A 156 -0.32 -8.12 -5.89
C ALA A 156 -0.83 -8.74 -7.19
N ILE A 157 0.03 -8.87 -8.19
CA ILE A 157 -0.26 -9.49 -9.49
C ILE A 157 0.64 -10.68 -9.75
N ALA A 158 0.16 -11.62 -10.58
CA ALA A 158 1.03 -12.66 -11.10
C ALA A 158 2.09 -12.06 -12.05
N TYR A 159 3.29 -12.65 -12.09
CA TYR A 159 4.35 -12.20 -13.00
C TYR A 159 3.82 -12.10 -14.44
N PRO A 160 3.85 -10.91 -15.07
CA PRO A 160 3.21 -10.67 -16.35
C PRO A 160 4.03 -11.26 -17.51
N THR A 161 3.50 -12.27 -18.13
CA THR A 161 3.98 -12.77 -19.44
C THR A 161 2.90 -12.55 -20.49
N ASP A 162 3.28 -12.35 -21.73
CA ASP A 162 2.32 -12.14 -22.83
C ASP A 162 1.31 -13.29 -22.91
N SER A 163 1.76 -14.54 -22.71
CA SER A 163 0.88 -15.70 -22.76
C SER A 163 -0.16 -15.69 -21.63
N ARG A 164 0.23 -15.34 -20.40
CA ARG A 164 -0.70 -15.20 -19.26
C ARG A 164 -1.68 -14.04 -19.46
N LEU A 165 -1.21 -12.90 -19.93
CA LEU A 165 -2.08 -11.75 -20.20
C LEU A 165 -3.13 -12.08 -21.26
N LEU A 166 -2.73 -12.73 -22.36
CA LEU A 166 -3.65 -13.17 -23.42
C LEU A 166 -4.65 -14.20 -22.91
N GLU A 167 -4.21 -15.18 -22.11
CA GLU A 167 -5.11 -16.20 -21.53
C GLU A 167 -6.11 -15.55 -20.54
N LYS A 168 -5.65 -14.65 -19.68
CA LYS A 168 -6.55 -13.90 -18.79
C LYS A 168 -7.54 -13.03 -19.57
N SER A 169 -7.08 -12.40 -20.65
CA SER A 169 -7.96 -11.62 -21.53
C SER A 169 -9.07 -12.48 -22.13
N ARG A 170 -8.73 -13.68 -22.63
CA ARG A 170 -9.74 -14.63 -23.11
C ARG A 170 -10.72 -15.02 -22.00
N GLN A 171 -10.21 -15.39 -20.82
CA GLN A 171 -11.06 -15.81 -19.70
C GLN A 171 -12.09 -14.72 -19.34
N HIS A 172 -11.67 -13.45 -19.27
CA HIS A 172 -12.58 -12.35 -18.96
C HIS A 172 -13.60 -12.09 -20.07
N LEU A 173 -13.19 -12.18 -21.35
CA LEU A 173 -14.12 -12.02 -22.48
C LEU A 173 -15.15 -13.14 -22.53
N VAL A 174 -14.73 -14.40 -22.31
CA VAL A 174 -15.64 -15.55 -22.29
C VAL A 174 -16.58 -15.45 -21.10
N ARG A 175 -16.07 -15.11 -19.91
CA ARG A 175 -16.92 -14.91 -18.72
C ARG A 175 -17.99 -13.84 -18.97
N LEU A 176 -17.62 -12.70 -19.55
CA LEU A 176 -18.57 -11.65 -19.91
C LEU A 176 -19.65 -12.18 -20.87
N ALA A 177 -19.26 -13.00 -21.84
CA ALA A 177 -20.20 -13.59 -22.78
C ALA A 177 -21.14 -14.59 -22.09
N ASP A 178 -20.60 -15.47 -21.23
CA ASP A 178 -21.38 -16.47 -20.50
C ASP A 178 -22.37 -15.83 -19.50
N GLU A 179 -21.93 -14.81 -18.73
CA GLU A 179 -22.76 -14.07 -17.75
C GLU A 179 -23.96 -13.36 -18.42
N HIS A 180 -23.85 -13.02 -19.69
CA HIS A 180 -24.91 -12.30 -20.43
C HIS A 180 -25.47 -13.08 -21.62
N ASN A 181 -25.29 -14.41 -21.65
CA ASN A 181 -25.82 -15.30 -22.67
C ASN A 181 -25.42 -14.91 -24.12
N LEU A 182 -24.26 -14.28 -24.30
CA LEU A 182 -23.70 -13.96 -25.61
C LEU A 182 -23.10 -15.22 -26.25
N GLN A 183 -23.78 -15.76 -27.27
CA GLN A 183 -23.32 -16.96 -27.96
C GLN A 183 -22.02 -16.69 -28.73
N LEU A 184 -20.92 -17.34 -28.32
CA LEU A 184 -19.64 -17.28 -29.02
C LEU A 184 -19.49 -18.48 -29.95
N ARG A 185 -19.03 -18.25 -31.21
CA ARG A 185 -18.71 -19.34 -32.14
C ARG A 185 -17.64 -20.27 -31.60
N GLN A 186 -16.61 -19.67 -30.95
CA GLN A 186 -15.50 -20.37 -30.33
C GLN A 186 -15.05 -19.63 -29.06
N ASN A 187 -14.99 -20.31 -27.94
CA ASN A 187 -14.48 -19.77 -26.68
C ASN A 187 -13.02 -20.15 -26.38
N TYR A 188 -12.49 -21.16 -27.08
CA TYR A 188 -11.12 -21.69 -26.94
C TYR A 188 -10.76 -22.15 -25.51
N ASN A 189 -11.75 -22.55 -24.70
CA ASN A 189 -11.55 -22.93 -23.30
C ASN A 189 -10.57 -24.11 -23.12
N ARG A 190 -10.50 -25.03 -24.09
CA ARG A 190 -9.61 -26.20 -24.06
C ARG A 190 -8.25 -25.93 -24.68
N GLU A 191 -8.20 -25.16 -25.78
CA GLU A 191 -6.99 -24.94 -26.58
C GLU A 191 -6.03 -23.91 -25.94
N VAL A 192 -6.55 -22.75 -25.57
CA VAL A 192 -5.71 -21.61 -25.13
C VAL A 192 -4.93 -21.85 -23.85
N PRO A 193 -5.49 -22.49 -22.79
CA PRO A 193 -4.70 -22.84 -21.60
C PRO A 193 -3.51 -23.75 -21.92
N ARG A 194 -3.70 -24.74 -22.80
CA ARG A 194 -2.62 -25.64 -23.24
C ARG A 194 -1.54 -24.89 -24.01
N MET A 195 -1.94 -23.99 -24.92
CA MET A 195 -1.01 -23.15 -25.68
C MET A 195 -0.21 -22.23 -24.74
N ALA A 196 -0.84 -21.60 -23.74
CA ALA A 196 -0.17 -20.74 -22.78
C ALA A 196 0.87 -21.52 -21.97
N ALA A 197 0.55 -22.72 -21.51
CA ALA A 197 1.47 -23.60 -20.80
C ALA A 197 2.64 -24.04 -21.72
N GLN A 198 2.38 -24.35 -22.98
CA GLN A 198 3.41 -24.74 -23.94
C GLN A 198 4.36 -23.59 -24.25
N ILE A 199 3.84 -22.35 -24.38
CA ILE A 199 4.67 -21.14 -24.57
C ILE A 199 5.62 -20.97 -23.38
N GLY A 200 5.14 -21.18 -22.15
CA GLY A 200 5.97 -21.17 -20.93
C GLY A 200 7.10 -22.18 -20.98
N ARG A 201 6.81 -23.42 -21.41
CA ARG A 201 7.82 -24.48 -21.58
C ARG A 201 8.87 -24.12 -22.63
N TYR A 202 8.46 -23.57 -23.78
CA TYR A 202 9.39 -23.12 -24.82
C TYR A 202 10.27 -21.95 -24.34
N ALA A 203 9.72 -21.02 -23.55
CA ALA A 203 10.48 -19.94 -22.96
C ALA A 203 11.56 -20.45 -21.98
N HIS A 204 11.18 -21.38 -21.11
CA HIS A 204 12.11 -22.01 -20.15
C HIS A 204 13.22 -22.78 -20.86
N ALA A 205 12.89 -23.53 -21.92
CA ALA A 205 13.83 -24.27 -22.75
C ALA A 205 14.62 -23.37 -23.75
N ARG A 206 14.49 -22.03 -23.68
CA ARG A 206 15.12 -21.06 -24.57
C ARG A 206 14.82 -21.27 -26.07
N GLN A 207 13.73 -21.97 -26.40
CA GLN A 207 13.27 -22.22 -27.79
C GLN A 207 12.46 -21.02 -28.34
N PHE A 208 13.10 -19.87 -28.44
CA PHE A 208 12.41 -18.60 -28.72
C PHE A 208 11.71 -18.54 -30.10
N LYS A 209 12.18 -19.26 -31.12
CA LYS A 209 11.47 -19.34 -32.43
C LYS A 209 10.11 -20.03 -32.29
N ARG A 210 10.07 -21.20 -31.59
CA ARG A 210 8.83 -21.96 -31.34
C ARG A 210 7.90 -21.16 -30.43
N MET A 211 8.43 -20.56 -29.36
CA MET A 211 7.70 -19.67 -28.45
C MET A 211 6.97 -18.56 -29.21
N ARG A 212 7.68 -17.82 -30.09
CA ARG A 212 7.08 -16.72 -30.89
C ARG A 212 5.99 -17.21 -31.83
N LYS A 213 6.17 -18.36 -32.51
CA LYS A 213 5.16 -18.97 -33.39
C LYS A 213 3.89 -19.33 -32.58
N ALA A 214 4.04 -19.98 -31.44
CA ALA A 214 2.93 -20.35 -30.57
C ALA A 214 2.22 -19.11 -29.99
N LEU A 215 2.98 -18.07 -29.58
CA LEU A 215 2.43 -16.81 -29.07
C LEU A 215 1.62 -16.07 -30.14
N LYS A 216 2.07 -16.07 -31.41
CA LYS A 216 1.32 -15.49 -32.54
C LYS A 216 0.00 -16.24 -32.75
N ALA A 217 0.00 -17.57 -32.68
CA ALA A 217 -1.20 -18.38 -32.75
C ALA A 217 -2.17 -18.11 -31.60
N LEU A 218 -1.66 -18.04 -30.35
CA LEU A 218 -2.46 -17.68 -29.17
C LEU A 218 -3.12 -16.31 -29.34
N ARG A 219 -2.35 -15.29 -29.74
CA ARG A 219 -2.85 -13.94 -30.01
C ARG A 219 -3.98 -13.93 -31.03
N SER A 220 -3.89 -14.76 -32.10
CA SER A 220 -4.94 -14.88 -33.10
C SER A 220 -6.25 -15.46 -32.52
N ARG A 221 -6.17 -16.47 -31.63
CA ARG A 221 -7.38 -17.05 -30.97
C ARG A 221 -8.07 -16.02 -30.08
N VAL A 222 -7.30 -15.36 -29.21
CA VAL A 222 -7.84 -14.32 -28.33
C VAL A 222 -8.40 -13.14 -29.14
N GLY A 223 -7.74 -12.75 -30.23
CA GLY A 223 -8.21 -11.70 -31.14
C GLY A 223 -9.54 -12.07 -31.84
N ARG A 224 -9.80 -13.34 -32.12
CA ARG A 224 -11.11 -13.79 -32.64
C ARG A 224 -12.21 -13.59 -31.60
N VAL A 225 -11.99 -14.04 -30.35
CA VAL A 225 -12.96 -13.82 -29.26
C VAL A 225 -13.20 -12.32 -29.03
N HIS A 226 -12.15 -11.51 -28.98
CA HIS A 226 -12.25 -10.06 -28.81
C HIS A 226 -13.13 -9.43 -29.90
N ARG A 227 -12.85 -9.71 -31.20
CA ARG A 227 -13.65 -9.18 -32.31
C ARG A 227 -15.09 -9.65 -32.28
N GLU A 228 -15.34 -10.88 -31.85
CA GLU A 228 -16.71 -11.43 -31.76
C GLU A 228 -17.51 -10.73 -30.65
N VAL A 229 -16.94 -10.58 -29.46
CA VAL A 229 -17.58 -9.83 -28.37
C VAL A 229 -17.78 -8.36 -28.76
N THR A 230 -16.82 -7.73 -29.45
CA THR A 230 -16.95 -6.35 -29.93
C THR A 230 -18.15 -6.18 -30.86
N ARG A 231 -18.34 -7.11 -31.82
CA ARG A 231 -19.50 -7.05 -32.76
C ARG A 231 -20.84 -7.24 -32.04
N LYS A 232 -20.87 -8.01 -30.96
CA LYS A 232 -22.07 -8.33 -30.19
C LYS A 232 -22.30 -7.40 -28.98
N LEU A 233 -21.48 -6.35 -28.85
CA LEU A 233 -21.52 -5.44 -27.69
C LEU A 233 -22.91 -4.80 -27.52
N HIS A 234 -23.63 -4.52 -28.63
CA HIS A 234 -24.97 -3.94 -28.63
C HIS A 234 -26.03 -4.90 -28.04
N GLN A 235 -25.75 -6.19 -27.94
CA GLN A 235 -26.66 -7.19 -27.33
C GLN A 235 -26.56 -7.21 -25.80
N LEU A 236 -25.54 -6.57 -25.22
CA LEU A 236 -25.40 -6.47 -23.77
C LEU A 236 -26.35 -5.42 -23.18
N PRO A 237 -26.83 -5.59 -21.93
CA PRO A 237 -27.55 -4.57 -21.22
C PRO A 237 -26.77 -3.24 -21.16
N GLU A 238 -27.43 -2.11 -21.30
CA GLU A 238 -26.78 -0.80 -21.36
C GLU A 238 -25.84 -0.52 -20.18
N GLN A 239 -26.26 -0.92 -18.97
CA GLN A 239 -25.47 -0.79 -17.74
C GLN A 239 -24.15 -1.57 -17.78
N VAL A 240 -24.09 -2.63 -18.60
CA VAL A 240 -22.91 -3.49 -18.75
C VAL A 240 -21.98 -3.03 -19.86
N GLN A 241 -22.56 -2.35 -20.89
CA GLN A 241 -21.79 -1.94 -22.08
C GLN A 241 -20.59 -1.07 -21.75
N LEU A 242 -20.70 -0.16 -20.79
CA LEU A 242 -19.57 0.69 -20.38
C LEU A 242 -18.39 -0.15 -19.87
N LYS A 243 -18.66 -1.05 -18.93
CA LYS A 243 -17.63 -1.96 -18.38
C LYS A 243 -17.07 -2.91 -19.45
N ALA A 244 -17.94 -3.37 -20.37
CA ALA A 244 -17.52 -4.22 -21.47
C ALA A 244 -16.60 -3.47 -22.46
N ARG A 245 -16.88 -2.20 -22.76
CA ARG A 245 -16.02 -1.33 -23.60
C ARG A 245 -14.64 -1.14 -22.97
N GLU A 246 -14.58 -0.88 -21.65
CA GLU A 246 -13.31 -0.78 -20.94
C GLU A 246 -12.50 -2.08 -21.02
N LEU A 247 -13.14 -3.23 -20.79
CA LEU A 247 -12.51 -4.54 -20.92
C LEU A 247 -11.98 -4.75 -22.35
N LEU A 248 -12.80 -4.51 -23.37
CA LEU A 248 -12.42 -4.63 -24.78
C LEU A 248 -11.26 -3.69 -25.13
N HIS A 249 -11.27 -2.46 -24.65
CA HIS A 249 -10.16 -1.52 -24.85
C HIS A 249 -8.84 -2.07 -24.25
N ARG A 250 -8.87 -2.54 -23.00
CA ARG A 250 -7.69 -3.12 -22.34
C ARG A 250 -7.20 -4.37 -23.07
N VAL A 251 -8.10 -5.25 -23.48
CA VAL A 251 -7.74 -6.46 -24.24
C VAL A 251 -7.17 -6.08 -25.61
N GLY A 252 -7.73 -5.08 -26.29
CA GLY A 252 -7.20 -4.54 -27.54
C GLY A 252 -5.76 -4.07 -27.39
N ARG A 253 -5.44 -3.34 -26.31
CA ARG A 253 -4.06 -2.94 -26.00
C ARG A 253 -3.14 -4.15 -25.81
N ILE A 254 -3.56 -5.16 -25.04
CA ILE A 254 -2.76 -6.40 -24.83
C ILE A 254 -2.53 -7.14 -26.16
N LEU A 255 -3.50 -7.16 -27.07
CA LEU A 255 -3.37 -7.81 -28.38
C LEU A 255 -2.37 -7.11 -29.29
N THR A 256 -2.21 -5.80 -29.19
CA THR A 256 -1.37 -4.98 -30.07
C THR A 256 0.00 -4.63 -29.49
N GLN A 257 0.15 -4.62 -28.17
CA GLN A 257 1.39 -4.19 -27.51
C GLN A 257 2.60 -5.05 -27.89
N LYS A 258 3.74 -4.37 -28.07
CA LYS A 258 5.05 -4.97 -28.40
C LYS A 258 6.00 -4.90 -27.20
N PRO A 259 7.10 -5.69 -27.20
CA PRO A 259 8.04 -5.73 -26.07
C PRO A 259 8.61 -4.37 -25.63
N LYS A 260 8.88 -3.47 -26.59
CA LYS A 260 9.51 -2.15 -26.33
C LYS A 260 8.53 -0.98 -26.22
N ASP A 261 7.23 -1.22 -26.29
CA ASP A 261 6.25 -0.14 -26.21
C ASP A 261 6.27 0.50 -24.82
N ARG A 262 6.08 1.81 -24.78
CA ARG A 262 5.83 2.57 -23.55
C ARG A 262 4.38 2.38 -23.09
N GLY A 263 4.13 2.47 -21.79
CA GLY A 263 2.79 2.39 -21.23
C GLY A 263 2.07 1.04 -21.46
N LYS A 264 2.81 -0.07 -21.50
CA LYS A 264 2.24 -1.42 -21.62
C LYS A 264 1.34 -1.76 -20.46
N LEU A 265 0.34 -2.61 -20.72
CA LEU A 265 -0.45 -3.24 -19.66
C LEU A 265 0.27 -4.49 -19.16
N TYR A 266 0.44 -4.57 -17.83
CA TYR A 266 1.04 -5.70 -17.14
C TYR A 266 0.02 -6.52 -16.34
N ALA A 267 -1.17 -5.97 -16.11
CA ALA A 267 -2.31 -6.69 -15.54
C ALA A 267 -3.62 -6.15 -16.12
N LEU A 268 -4.56 -7.02 -16.40
CA LEU A 268 -5.86 -6.62 -16.95
C LEU A 268 -6.73 -5.90 -15.91
N HIS A 269 -6.66 -6.34 -14.65
CA HIS A 269 -7.44 -5.83 -13.52
C HIS A 269 -6.77 -4.64 -12.80
N ALA A 270 -5.50 -4.40 -13.08
CA ALA A 270 -4.70 -3.33 -12.49
C ALA A 270 -3.89 -2.61 -13.59
N PRO A 271 -4.57 -1.77 -14.42
CA PRO A 271 -3.93 -1.11 -15.55
C PRO A 271 -2.89 -0.05 -15.14
N GLU A 272 -2.92 0.39 -13.89
CA GLU A 272 -1.98 1.34 -13.28
C GLU A 272 -0.59 0.75 -13.02
N VAL A 273 -0.43 -0.57 -13.11
CA VAL A 273 0.85 -1.24 -12.81
C VAL A 273 1.92 -0.87 -13.83
N GLU A 274 3.06 -0.48 -13.32
CA GLU A 274 4.25 -0.13 -14.10
C GLU A 274 5.33 -1.20 -14.00
N CYS A 275 6.21 -1.24 -14.99
CA CYS A 275 7.40 -2.08 -14.99
C CYS A 275 8.62 -1.21 -14.65
N ILE A 276 9.20 -1.41 -13.49
CA ILE A 276 10.30 -0.62 -12.97
C ILE A 276 11.56 -1.48 -12.95
N SER A 277 12.62 -1.00 -13.66
CA SER A 277 13.92 -1.67 -13.65
C SER A 277 14.78 -1.11 -12.51
N LYS A 278 15.26 -2.01 -11.66
CA LYS A 278 16.16 -1.67 -10.54
C LYS A 278 17.61 -2.11 -10.76
N GLY A 279 17.94 -2.62 -11.94
CA GLY A 279 19.30 -3.09 -12.26
C GLY A 279 19.77 -4.30 -11.43
N LYS A 280 18.87 -4.97 -10.71
CA LYS A 280 19.20 -6.16 -9.90
C LYS A 280 19.39 -7.38 -10.81
N ALA A 281 20.48 -8.13 -10.64
CA ALA A 281 20.78 -9.30 -11.47
C ALA A 281 19.72 -10.41 -11.39
N ARG A 282 19.16 -10.69 -10.18
CA ARG A 282 18.18 -11.76 -9.97
C ARG A 282 16.74 -11.36 -10.32
N THR A 283 16.37 -10.10 -10.09
CA THR A 283 15.02 -9.57 -10.35
C THR A 283 15.13 -8.23 -11.07
N PRO A 284 15.41 -8.26 -12.39
CA PRO A 284 15.67 -7.04 -13.17
C PRO A 284 14.44 -6.11 -13.25
N TYR A 285 13.24 -6.67 -13.11
CA TYR A 285 11.98 -5.91 -13.21
C TYR A 285 11.09 -6.17 -12.00
N GLU A 286 10.56 -5.10 -11.42
CA GLU A 286 9.51 -5.11 -10.41
C GLU A 286 8.24 -4.48 -11.01
N PHE A 287 7.07 -5.06 -10.71
CA PHE A 287 5.79 -4.62 -11.27
C PHE A 287 4.92 -4.00 -10.17
N GLY A 288 4.71 -2.71 -10.22
CA GLY A 288 3.99 -1.95 -9.20
C GLY A 288 4.08 -0.46 -9.46
N VAL A 289 4.25 0.32 -8.41
CA VAL A 289 4.43 1.77 -8.46
C VAL A 289 5.70 2.17 -7.69
N LYS A 290 6.34 3.24 -8.14
CA LYS A 290 7.43 3.88 -7.39
C LYS A 290 6.84 4.57 -6.15
N VAL A 291 7.51 4.45 -5.03
CA VAL A 291 7.18 5.14 -3.78
C VAL A 291 8.39 5.95 -3.35
N SER A 292 8.20 7.24 -3.07
CA SER A 292 9.16 8.09 -2.41
C SER A 292 8.84 8.16 -0.92
N LEU A 293 9.85 8.06 -0.08
CA LEU A 293 9.69 8.09 1.37
C LEU A 293 10.77 8.96 2.02
N ALA A 294 10.40 9.61 3.11
CA ALA A 294 11.27 10.39 3.96
C ALA A 294 11.30 9.79 5.36
N THR A 295 12.50 9.63 5.94
CA THR A 295 12.68 9.19 7.33
C THR A 295 13.54 10.19 8.09
N THR A 296 13.37 10.26 9.41
CA THR A 296 14.33 10.98 10.27
C THR A 296 15.72 10.33 10.16
N LEU A 297 16.76 11.17 10.26
CA LEU A 297 18.16 10.73 10.05
C LEU A 297 18.63 9.69 11.07
N THR A 298 18.15 9.77 12.31
CA THR A 298 18.67 9.00 13.44
C THR A 298 17.78 7.82 13.80
N GLU A 299 16.49 8.10 13.91
CA GLU A 299 15.50 7.16 14.46
C GLU A 299 14.87 6.26 13.38
N GLY A 300 14.96 6.66 12.10
CA GLY A 300 14.35 5.95 10.98
C GLY A 300 12.81 6.03 10.97
N LEU A 301 12.23 7.01 11.70
CA LEU A 301 10.80 7.24 11.69
C LEU A 301 10.36 7.78 10.33
N VAL A 302 9.33 7.21 9.73
CA VAL A 302 8.74 7.69 8.47
C VAL A 302 7.98 8.99 8.74
N VAL A 303 8.38 10.06 8.07
CA VAL A 303 7.80 11.41 8.18
C VAL A 303 7.16 11.88 6.87
N GLY A 304 7.27 11.08 5.80
CA GLY A 304 6.58 11.27 4.52
C GLY A 304 6.67 10.00 3.69
N MET A 305 5.59 9.65 2.97
CA MET A 305 5.56 8.49 2.08
C MET A 305 4.45 8.66 1.03
N ARG A 306 4.83 8.68 -0.25
CA ARG A 306 3.90 8.88 -1.37
C ARG A 306 4.16 7.89 -2.51
N SER A 307 3.08 7.46 -3.17
CA SER A 307 3.20 6.78 -4.48
C SER A 307 3.49 7.81 -5.57
N MET A 308 4.36 7.44 -6.52
CA MET A 308 4.81 8.29 -7.63
C MET A 308 4.47 7.62 -8.97
N PRO A 309 3.22 7.77 -9.46
CA PRO A 309 2.81 7.20 -10.74
C PRO A 309 3.63 7.76 -11.91
N GLY A 310 3.77 6.96 -12.99
CA GLY A 310 4.54 7.33 -14.17
C GLY A 310 6.04 7.04 -14.05
N ASN A 311 6.47 6.41 -12.94
CA ASN A 311 7.88 6.12 -12.65
C ASN A 311 8.81 7.31 -12.93
N PRO A 312 8.54 8.51 -12.34
CA PRO A 312 9.33 9.71 -12.59
C PRO A 312 10.80 9.50 -12.19
N TYR A 313 11.68 10.34 -12.72
CA TYR A 313 13.06 10.41 -12.25
C TYR A 313 13.09 10.74 -10.74
N ASP A 314 13.96 10.10 -9.98
CA ASP A 314 13.98 10.22 -8.51
C ASP A 314 14.11 11.69 -8.04
N GLY A 315 14.89 12.48 -8.74
CA GLY A 315 15.01 13.92 -8.46
C GLY A 315 13.68 14.69 -8.54
N HIS A 316 12.80 14.31 -9.45
CA HIS A 316 11.49 14.97 -9.61
C HIS A 316 10.52 14.65 -8.47
N THR A 317 10.76 13.59 -7.71
CA THR A 317 9.91 13.21 -6.57
C THR A 317 10.24 13.98 -5.29
N LEU A 318 11.40 14.67 -5.24
CA LEU A 318 11.93 15.25 -4.01
C LEU A 318 11.06 16.38 -3.48
N ALA A 319 10.64 17.30 -4.33
CA ALA A 319 9.84 18.46 -3.94
C ALA A 319 8.53 18.03 -3.27
N GLU A 320 7.76 17.16 -3.94
CA GLU A 320 6.50 16.63 -3.41
C GLU A 320 6.68 15.86 -2.09
N THR A 321 7.80 15.13 -1.95
CA THR A 321 8.08 14.38 -0.72
C THR A 321 8.40 15.32 0.44
N VAL A 322 9.20 16.37 0.21
CA VAL A 322 9.57 17.35 1.23
C VAL A 322 8.36 18.21 1.61
N GLU A 323 7.50 18.56 0.65
CA GLU A 323 6.23 19.23 0.90
C GLU A 323 5.34 18.40 1.83
N GLN A 324 5.17 17.11 1.54
CA GLN A 324 4.40 16.22 2.42
C GLN A 324 4.99 16.14 3.83
N VAL A 325 6.33 16.06 3.97
CA VAL A 325 6.99 16.12 5.28
C VAL A 325 6.60 17.40 6.02
N SER A 326 6.63 18.53 5.33
CA SER A 326 6.29 19.82 5.93
C SER A 326 4.83 19.89 6.40
N ILE A 327 3.91 19.35 5.61
CA ILE A 327 2.47 19.27 5.94
C ILE A 327 2.23 18.36 7.15
N LEU A 328 2.82 17.14 7.14
CA LEU A 328 2.57 16.13 8.17
C LEU A 328 3.21 16.47 9.53
N THR A 329 4.30 17.26 9.52
CA THR A 329 5.08 17.55 10.74
C THR A 329 4.95 18.99 11.21
N ASP A 330 4.27 19.85 10.46
CA ASP A 330 4.26 21.32 10.64
C ASP A 330 5.69 21.88 10.80
N HIS A 331 6.63 21.27 10.04
CA HIS A 331 8.05 21.61 10.14
C HIS A 331 8.78 21.43 8.81
N ASN A 332 9.46 22.47 8.34
CA ASN A 332 10.28 22.42 7.13
C ASN A 332 11.67 21.83 7.43
N PRO A 333 12.07 20.71 6.83
CA PRO A 333 13.39 20.15 7.02
C PRO A 333 14.46 21.11 6.44
N LYS A 334 15.51 21.37 7.22
CA LYS A 334 16.64 22.22 6.79
C LYS A 334 17.64 21.50 5.91
N THR A 335 17.76 20.18 6.08
CA THR A 335 18.72 19.36 5.35
C THR A 335 18.05 18.06 4.89
N VAL A 336 18.19 17.76 3.63
CA VAL A 336 17.71 16.50 3.01
C VAL A 336 18.90 15.73 2.47
N ILE A 337 18.98 14.46 2.82
CA ILE A 337 20.06 13.56 2.42
C ILE A 337 19.51 12.56 1.44
N VAL A 338 20.12 12.50 0.26
CA VAL A 338 19.65 11.68 -0.88
C VAL A 338 20.77 10.85 -1.50
N ASP A 339 20.41 9.92 -2.37
CA ASP A 339 21.39 9.16 -3.12
C ASP A 339 21.96 9.94 -4.33
N LYS A 340 22.82 9.29 -5.12
CA LYS A 340 23.40 9.90 -6.34
C LYS A 340 22.37 10.11 -7.45
N GLY A 341 21.24 9.42 -7.40
CA GLY A 341 20.16 9.52 -8.38
C GLY A 341 19.50 10.89 -8.42
N TYR A 342 19.61 11.70 -7.35
CA TYR A 342 19.00 13.03 -7.24
C TYR A 342 19.88 14.18 -7.74
N ARG A 343 20.62 13.97 -8.85
CA ARG A 343 21.48 15.03 -9.42
C ARG A 343 20.64 16.15 -10.03
N GLY A 344 21.15 17.39 -9.92
CA GLY A 344 20.54 18.56 -10.58
C GLY A 344 19.27 19.08 -9.89
N VAL A 345 18.92 18.57 -8.70
CA VAL A 345 17.76 19.04 -7.94
C VAL A 345 18.18 20.07 -6.93
N GLU A 346 17.45 21.17 -6.89
CA GLU A 346 17.56 22.25 -5.91
C GLU A 346 16.18 22.51 -5.30
N LEU A 347 16.12 22.74 -4.00
CA LEU A 347 14.92 23.16 -3.28
C LEU A 347 15.24 24.42 -2.51
N GLY A 348 14.45 25.47 -2.72
CA GLY A 348 14.65 26.75 -2.05
C GLY A 348 14.67 26.61 -0.52
N GLY A 349 15.69 27.12 0.14
CA GLY A 349 15.83 27.09 1.60
C GLY A 349 16.21 25.74 2.22
N VAL A 350 16.41 24.68 1.41
CA VAL A 350 16.75 23.33 1.90
C VAL A 350 18.12 22.90 1.39
N GLN A 351 19.01 22.54 2.31
CA GLN A 351 20.32 21.99 1.97
C GLN A 351 20.19 20.54 1.50
N ILE A 352 20.57 20.25 0.25
CA ILE A 352 20.57 18.88 -0.29
C ILE A 352 21.99 18.31 -0.21
N LEU A 353 22.15 17.23 0.57
CA LEU A 353 23.38 16.46 0.69
C LEU A 353 23.25 15.16 -0.11
N ARG A 354 24.15 14.96 -1.09
CA ARG A 354 24.13 13.80 -1.98
C ARG A 354 25.19 12.77 -1.62
N SER A 355 24.83 11.52 -1.69
CA SER A 355 25.78 10.41 -1.54
C SER A 355 26.95 10.57 -2.54
N GLY A 356 28.20 10.46 -2.05
CA GLY A 356 29.40 10.60 -2.86
C GLY A 356 29.82 12.03 -3.17
N GLN A 357 29.20 13.06 -2.59
CA GLN A 357 29.65 14.45 -2.67
C GLN A 357 31.04 14.59 -2.02
N ARG A 358 31.99 15.22 -2.75
CA ARG A 358 33.38 15.38 -2.28
C ARG A 358 33.72 16.85 -1.95
N ARG A 359 33.13 17.82 -2.70
CA ARG A 359 33.41 19.24 -2.53
C ARG A 359 32.43 19.89 -1.56
N GLY A 360 32.90 20.86 -0.75
CA GLY A 360 32.05 21.58 0.20
C GLY A 360 31.51 20.73 1.36
N VAL A 361 32.18 19.60 1.72
CA VAL A 361 31.71 18.67 2.73
C VAL A 361 32.64 18.66 3.93
N THR A 362 32.16 19.17 5.06
CA THR A 362 32.85 19.10 6.36
C THR A 362 32.84 17.65 6.90
N LYS A 363 33.66 17.38 7.94
CA LYS A 363 33.68 16.07 8.62
C LYS A 363 32.27 15.67 9.12
N THR A 364 31.52 16.62 9.68
CA THR A 364 30.14 16.40 10.17
C THR A 364 29.17 16.07 9.03
N LEU A 365 29.22 16.83 7.93
CA LEU A 365 28.37 16.56 6.75
C LEU A 365 28.69 15.19 6.13
N LYS A 366 29.97 14.81 6.10
CA LYS A 366 30.40 13.47 5.62
C LYS A 366 29.81 12.35 6.47
N ALA A 367 29.76 12.52 7.79
CA ALA A 367 29.12 11.56 8.70
C ALA A 367 27.60 11.47 8.42
N MET A 368 26.90 12.58 8.18
CA MET A 368 25.48 12.58 7.82
C MET A 368 25.23 11.87 6.48
N ILE A 369 26.05 12.17 5.46
CA ILE A 369 25.94 11.51 4.15
C ILE A 369 26.12 9.98 4.29
N LYS A 370 27.06 9.54 5.15
CA LYS A 370 27.27 8.11 5.42
C LYS A 370 26.03 7.46 6.04
N ARG A 371 25.26 8.18 6.87
CA ARG A 371 24.01 7.68 7.48
C ARG A 371 22.86 7.53 6.49
N ARG A 372 22.96 8.01 5.24
CA ARG A 372 21.92 7.76 4.22
C ARG A 372 21.51 6.29 4.14
N SER A 373 22.48 5.38 4.26
CA SER A 373 22.18 3.95 4.20
C SER A 373 21.24 3.45 5.30
N ALA A 374 20.98 4.25 6.36
CA ALA A 374 20.02 3.89 7.42
C ALA A 374 18.56 3.79 6.94
N ILE A 375 18.22 4.37 5.78
CA ILE A 375 16.88 4.21 5.19
C ILE A 375 16.67 2.81 4.58
N GLU A 376 17.74 2.13 4.15
CA GLU A 376 17.65 0.82 3.51
C GLU A 376 17.09 -0.27 4.45
N PRO A 377 17.55 -0.40 5.71
CA PRO A 377 16.90 -1.25 6.71
C PRO A 377 15.43 -0.90 6.95
N ALA A 378 15.07 0.39 7.03
CA ALA A 378 13.68 0.80 7.21
C ALA A 378 12.80 0.32 6.04
N ILE A 379 13.26 0.49 4.79
CA ILE A 379 12.60 -0.05 3.59
C ILE A 379 12.53 -1.58 3.67
N GLY A 380 13.62 -2.24 4.09
CA GLY A 380 13.68 -3.68 4.29
C GLY A 380 12.59 -4.16 5.25
N HIS A 381 12.51 -3.59 6.44
CA HIS A 381 11.49 -3.91 7.44
C HIS A 381 10.06 -3.60 6.97
N MET A 382 9.84 -2.52 6.25
CA MET A 382 8.53 -2.25 5.65
C MET A 382 8.14 -3.32 4.61
N LYS A 383 9.11 -3.94 3.94
CA LYS A 383 8.87 -5.01 2.95
C LYS A 383 8.73 -6.40 3.58
N THR A 384 9.49 -6.73 4.62
CA THR A 384 9.50 -8.06 5.26
C THR A 384 8.48 -8.20 6.37
N ASP A 385 8.37 -7.18 7.22
CA ASP A 385 7.54 -7.19 8.44
C ASP A 385 6.26 -6.38 8.28
N GLY A 386 6.18 -5.57 7.22
CA GLY A 386 5.01 -4.78 6.83
C GLY A 386 4.50 -5.19 5.45
N ARG A 387 3.57 -4.43 4.90
CA ARG A 387 2.85 -4.78 3.66
C ARG A 387 3.44 -4.17 2.38
N LEU A 388 4.62 -3.52 2.44
CA LEU A 388 5.17 -2.78 1.31
C LEU A 388 5.63 -3.69 0.15
N SER A 389 5.89 -4.98 0.42
CA SER A 389 6.28 -5.97 -0.61
C SER A 389 5.14 -6.38 -1.53
N ARG A 390 3.88 -6.13 -1.16
CA ARG A 390 2.71 -6.61 -1.90
C ARG A 390 1.49 -5.73 -1.68
N ASN A 391 1.18 -4.87 -2.63
CA ASN A 391 -0.02 -4.04 -2.59
C ASN A 391 -1.24 -4.73 -3.21
N PRO A 392 -2.26 -5.11 -2.43
CA PRO A 392 -3.50 -5.72 -2.92
C PRO A 392 -4.55 -4.70 -3.37
N LEU A 393 -4.41 -3.41 -3.01
CA LEU A 393 -5.39 -2.38 -3.30
C LEU A 393 -5.39 -2.03 -4.79
N LYS A 394 -6.53 -1.65 -5.34
CA LYS A 394 -6.72 -1.38 -6.78
C LYS A 394 -6.70 0.12 -7.08
N GLY A 395 -6.17 0.44 -8.29
CA GLY A 395 -6.13 1.80 -8.81
C GLY A 395 -5.03 2.66 -8.20
N ALA A 396 -4.81 3.85 -8.76
CA ALA A 396 -3.82 4.81 -8.28
C ALA A 396 -4.11 5.27 -6.85
N LEU A 397 -5.38 5.49 -6.51
CA LEU A 397 -5.80 5.79 -5.14
C LEU A 397 -5.40 4.66 -4.18
N GLY A 398 -5.60 3.38 -4.57
CA GLY A 398 -5.17 2.25 -3.75
C GLY A 398 -3.64 2.22 -3.54
N ASP A 399 -2.88 2.64 -4.54
CA ASP A 399 -1.42 2.76 -4.42
C ASP A 399 -1.02 3.86 -3.43
N ALA A 400 -1.66 5.03 -3.50
CA ALA A 400 -1.41 6.14 -2.59
C ALA A 400 -1.74 5.76 -1.14
N LEU A 401 -2.94 5.24 -0.90
CA LEU A 401 -3.39 4.83 0.43
C LEU A 401 -2.47 3.77 1.05
N HIS A 402 -2.10 2.75 0.26
CA HIS A 402 -1.26 1.65 0.74
C HIS A 402 0.15 2.12 1.10
N ALA A 403 0.74 3.01 0.32
CA ALA A 403 2.06 3.57 0.61
C ALA A 403 2.06 4.26 1.98
N VAL A 404 1.16 5.21 2.21
CA VAL A 404 1.09 5.97 3.47
C VAL A 404 0.82 5.06 4.67
N LEU A 405 -0.11 4.09 4.53
CA LEU A 405 -0.42 3.13 5.59
C LEU A 405 0.77 2.21 5.93
N CYS A 406 1.61 1.85 4.95
CA CYS A 406 2.85 1.12 5.22
C CYS A 406 3.83 1.95 6.06
N GLY A 407 3.94 3.25 5.80
CA GLY A 407 4.72 4.18 6.62
C GLY A 407 4.18 4.28 8.05
N ALA A 408 2.87 4.45 8.21
CA ALA A 408 2.21 4.48 9.52
C ALA A 408 2.42 3.16 10.30
N GLY A 409 2.27 2.00 9.65
CA GLY A 409 2.52 0.70 10.25
C GLY A 409 3.98 0.51 10.70
N HIS A 410 4.95 1.03 9.92
CA HIS A 410 6.35 1.05 10.34
C HIS A 410 6.56 1.88 11.61
N ASN A 411 5.96 3.06 11.67
CA ASN A 411 6.05 3.93 12.85
C ASN A 411 5.43 3.26 14.08
N ILE A 412 4.29 2.60 13.96
CA ILE A 412 3.67 1.82 15.04
C ILE A 412 4.63 0.74 15.58
N ARG A 413 5.34 0.01 14.70
CA ARG A 413 6.35 -0.98 15.14
C ARG A 413 7.49 -0.34 15.91
N LEU A 414 8.01 0.79 15.43
CA LEU A 414 9.07 1.54 16.14
C LEU A 414 8.62 2.01 17.51
N LEU A 415 7.39 2.54 17.60
CA LEU A 415 6.78 2.99 18.86
C LEU A 415 6.61 1.84 19.86
N ILE A 416 6.05 0.71 19.41
CA ILE A 416 5.90 -0.48 20.26
C ILE A 416 7.25 -0.95 20.78
N ASN A 417 8.29 -1.00 19.92
CA ASN A 417 9.63 -1.42 20.33
C ASN A 417 10.25 -0.44 21.35
N LYS A 418 10.07 0.85 21.15
CA LYS A 418 10.50 1.88 22.11
C LYS A 418 9.81 1.73 23.46
N LEU A 419 8.50 1.51 23.43
CA LEU A 419 7.71 1.36 24.67
C LEU A 419 8.02 0.06 25.40
N LYS A 420 8.37 -1.02 24.70
CA LYS A 420 8.87 -2.26 25.30
C LYS A 420 10.21 -2.04 26.02
N SER A 421 11.16 -1.35 25.39
CA SER A 421 12.48 -1.09 25.98
C SER A 421 12.44 -0.20 27.23
N ASN A 422 11.45 0.68 27.34
CA ASN A 422 11.24 1.55 28.51
C ASN A 422 10.47 0.87 29.65
N GLY A 423 10.01 -0.37 29.48
CA GLY A 423 9.16 -1.11 30.43
C GLY A 423 9.74 -2.41 30.95
N VAL A 424 10.90 -2.84 30.48
CA VAL A 424 11.53 -4.10 30.90
C VAL A 424 12.85 -3.82 31.61
N THR A 425 12.80 -3.62 32.92
CA THR A 425 13.75 -4.32 33.79
C THR A 425 13.31 -5.78 33.78
N ALA A 426 13.99 -6.62 33.00
CA ALA A 426 13.82 -8.06 33.09
C ALA A 426 14.07 -8.48 34.57
N PRO A 427 13.22 -9.30 35.22
CA PRO A 427 13.64 -9.95 36.42
C PRO A 427 14.86 -10.80 36.07
N ALA A 428 15.97 -10.51 36.70
CA ALA A 428 17.11 -11.40 36.71
C ALA A 428 16.63 -12.74 37.31
N TYR A 429 16.48 -13.73 36.47
CA TYR A 429 16.41 -15.10 36.93
C TYR A 429 17.83 -15.46 37.39
N ALA A 430 17.98 -15.49 38.76
CA ALA A 430 19.12 -16.10 39.39
C ALA A 430 19.02 -17.63 39.27
#